data_d893ec424eb3c43bb2bea884ebf9d290
#
_entry.id   d893ec424eb3c43bb2bea884ebf9d290
#
_cell.length_a   1.000
_cell.length_b   1.000
_cell.length_c   1.000
_cell.angle_alpha   90.00
_cell.angle_beta   90.00
_cell.angle_gamma   90.00
#
_symmetry.space_group_name_H-M   'P 1'
#
loop_
_entity.id
_entity.type
_entity.pdbx_description
1 polymer ?
#
loop_
_entity_poly.entity_id
_entity_poly.type
_entity_poly.pdbx_seq_one_letter_code
_entity_poly.pdbx_strand_id
1 'polypeptide(L)'
;GEGLRPRFILAYFLAAVLAIPAWLALSRRLGKHRTWCVAMMLAIVAFATVPLIPHGAFGAFFAVCVLTGAALGADLALPPSIQADVVDYDAWKQGEARAGFLFALWSMATKFAQALAVGIGLPLVAALGFDPAQVTAPGQFALTVIYAWFPIVFKVIAVALVWNFTLDERRLL
;
A
#
# COMPACT_ATOMS: atom_id res chain seq x y z
N GLY A 1 -12.48 24.92 -1.08
CA GLY A 1 -11.80 23.60 -0.97
C GLY A 1 -12.34 22.50 -1.86
N GLU A 2 -13.60 22.57 -2.35
CA GLU A 2 -14.19 21.45 -3.11
C GLU A 2 -13.57 21.23 -4.48
N GLY A 3 -13.12 22.29 -5.16
CA GLY A 3 -12.47 22.17 -6.48
C GLY A 3 -11.05 21.57 -6.47
N LEU A 4 -10.42 21.43 -5.31
CA LEU A 4 -9.08 20.87 -5.18
C LEU A 4 -9.08 19.35 -4.97
N ARG A 5 -10.13 18.79 -4.38
CA ARG A 5 -10.22 17.34 -4.10
C ARG A 5 -10.02 16.46 -5.34
N PRO A 6 -10.69 16.74 -6.48
CA PRO A 6 -10.47 15.94 -7.70
C PRO A 6 -9.03 15.99 -8.21
N ARG A 7 -8.35 17.14 -8.04
CA ARG A 7 -6.96 17.31 -8.49
C ARG A 7 -5.97 16.49 -7.66
N PHE A 8 -6.17 16.38 -6.35
CA PHE A 8 -5.35 15.52 -5.48
C PHE A 8 -5.54 14.04 -5.81
N ILE A 9 -6.78 13.61 -6.04
CA ILE A 9 -7.08 12.23 -6.44
C ILE A 9 -6.45 11.91 -7.80
N LEU A 10 -6.60 12.81 -8.76
CA LEU A 10 -6.00 12.65 -10.09
C LEU A 10 -4.46 12.56 -9.99
N ALA A 11 -3.82 13.47 -9.24
CA ALA A 11 -2.38 13.46 -9.03
C ALA A 11 -1.90 12.17 -8.36
N TYR A 12 -2.63 11.66 -7.38
CA TYR A 12 -2.35 10.39 -6.71
C TYR A 12 -2.34 9.21 -7.68
N PHE A 13 -3.39 9.03 -8.48
CA PHE A 13 -3.47 7.93 -9.44
C PHE A 13 -2.50 8.11 -10.61
N LEU A 14 -2.30 9.34 -11.08
CA LEU A 14 -1.32 9.61 -12.13
C LEU A 14 0.10 9.31 -11.66
N ALA A 15 0.46 9.70 -10.45
CA ALA A 15 1.74 9.37 -9.84
C ALA A 15 1.91 7.84 -9.71
N ALA A 16 0.85 7.09 -9.35
CA ALA A 16 0.89 5.64 -9.28
C ALA A 16 1.27 5.02 -10.63
N VAL A 17 0.57 5.40 -11.70
CA VAL A 17 0.81 4.87 -13.05
C VAL A 17 2.21 5.24 -13.55
N LEU A 18 2.61 6.51 -13.40
CA LEU A 18 3.90 7.00 -13.87
C LEU A 18 5.09 6.42 -13.09
N ALA A 19 4.90 6.02 -11.84
CA ALA A 19 5.94 5.40 -11.03
C ALA A 19 6.17 3.92 -11.35
N ILE A 20 5.23 3.21 -11.96
CA ILE A 20 5.36 1.76 -12.27
C ILE A 20 6.64 1.45 -13.04
N PRO A 21 6.99 2.13 -14.15
CA PRO A 21 8.22 1.84 -14.87
C PRO A 21 9.48 1.99 -14.02
N ALA A 22 9.51 3.00 -13.14
CA ALA A 22 10.63 3.23 -12.23
C ALA A 22 10.77 2.08 -11.21
N TRP A 23 9.65 1.62 -10.65
CA TRP A 23 9.64 0.48 -9.74
C TRP A 23 10.07 -0.82 -10.42
N LEU A 24 9.61 -1.06 -11.65
CA LEU A 24 10.05 -2.21 -12.44
C LEU A 24 11.54 -2.15 -12.80
N ALA A 25 12.08 -0.98 -13.11
CA ALA A 25 13.50 -0.80 -13.32
C ALA A 25 14.32 -1.05 -12.03
N LEU A 26 13.82 -0.58 -10.88
CA LEU A 26 14.45 -0.79 -9.59
C LEU A 26 14.39 -2.26 -9.15
N SER A 27 13.29 -2.96 -9.45
CA SER A 27 13.13 -4.37 -9.10
C SER A 27 14.11 -5.29 -9.82
N ARG A 28 14.57 -4.92 -11.01
CA ARG A 28 15.62 -5.63 -11.74
C ARG A 28 16.99 -5.55 -11.04
N ARG A 29 17.21 -4.50 -10.23
CA ARG A 29 18.49 -4.30 -9.52
C ARG A 29 18.47 -4.86 -8.10
N LEU A 30 17.40 -4.61 -7.34
CA LEU A 30 17.28 -4.96 -5.92
C LEU A 30 16.53 -6.27 -5.66
N GLY A 31 15.83 -6.80 -6.69
CA GLY A 31 14.84 -7.86 -6.53
C GLY A 31 13.44 -7.30 -6.20
N LYS A 32 12.39 -8.06 -6.56
CA LYS A 32 10.99 -7.61 -6.47
C LYS A 32 10.56 -7.34 -5.03
N HIS A 33 10.87 -8.25 -4.10
CA HIS A 33 10.47 -8.14 -2.69
C HIS A 33 11.13 -6.94 -1.98
N ARG A 34 12.45 -6.71 -2.20
CA ARG A 34 13.15 -5.56 -1.59
C ARG A 34 12.66 -4.24 -2.16
N THR A 35 12.40 -4.18 -3.47
CA THR A 35 11.83 -3.00 -4.10
C THR A 35 10.46 -2.67 -3.53
N TRP A 36 9.63 -3.69 -3.30
CA TRP A 36 8.34 -3.51 -2.65
C TRP A 36 8.48 -2.98 -1.21
N CYS A 37 9.44 -3.51 -0.43
CA CYS A 37 9.76 -2.98 0.90
C CYS A 37 10.19 -1.50 0.85
N VAL A 38 11.01 -1.09 -0.13
CA VAL A 38 11.40 0.32 -0.32
C VAL A 38 10.18 1.19 -0.60
N ALA A 39 9.25 0.74 -1.45
CA ALA A 39 8.01 1.47 -1.71
C ALA A 39 7.11 1.58 -0.45
N MET A 40 7.01 0.51 0.33
CA MET A 40 6.31 0.54 1.62
C MET A 40 6.96 1.52 2.61
N MET A 41 8.29 1.57 2.68
CA MET A 41 9.01 2.56 3.51
C MET A 41 8.76 3.99 3.04
N LEU A 42 8.74 4.23 1.72
CA LEU A 42 8.37 5.54 1.17
C LEU A 42 6.96 5.96 1.62
N ALA A 43 5.99 5.04 1.55
CA ALA A 43 4.63 5.30 2.02
C ALA A 43 4.58 5.57 3.53
N ILE A 44 5.31 4.80 4.35
CA ILE A 44 5.39 5.02 5.80
C ILE A 44 5.89 6.43 6.11
N VAL A 45 6.99 6.84 5.49
CA VAL A 45 7.55 8.19 5.69
C VAL A 45 6.54 9.26 5.26
N ALA A 46 5.92 9.10 4.09
CA ALA A 46 4.93 10.05 3.59
C ALA A 46 3.72 10.17 4.54
N PHE A 47 3.17 9.05 5.02
CA PHE A 47 2.06 9.05 5.98
C PHE A 47 2.46 9.63 7.35
N ALA A 48 3.68 9.39 7.82
CA ALA A 48 4.17 9.92 9.07
C ALA A 48 4.28 11.46 9.07
N THR A 49 4.42 12.09 7.89
CA THR A 49 4.44 13.56 7.77
C THR A 49 3.05 14.19 7.82
N VAL A 50 1.98 13.43 7.56
CA VAL A 50 0.60 13.97 7.49
C VAL A 50 0.19 14.77 8.74
N PRO A 51 0.42 14.28 9.98
CA PRO A 51 0.05 15.03 11.18
C PRO A 51 0.84 16.33 11.39
N LEU A 52 2.00 16.47 10.73
CA LEU A 52 2.88 17.63 10.84
C LEU A 52 2.52 18.74 9.82
N ILE A 53 1.60 18.45 8.89
CA ILE A 53 1.21 19.41 7.85
C ILE A 53 0.25 20.44 8.45
N PRO A 54 0.58 21.74 8.43
CA PRO A 54 -0.32 22.80 8.90
C PRO A 54 -1.61 22.83 8.07
N HIS A 55 -2.71 23.20 8.74
CA HIS A 55 -3.98 23.41 8.04
C HIS A 55 -3.83 24.47 6.96
N GLY A 56 -4.21 24.11 5.71
CA GLY A 56 -4.10 25.01 4.56
C GLY A 56 -2.79 24.91 3.77
N ALA A 57 -1.83 24.07 4.17
CA ALA A 57 -0.61 23.83 3.41
C ALA A 57 -0.86 22.86 2.23
N PHE A 58 -1.60 23.32 1.22
CA PHE A 58 -2.01 22.52 0.07
C PHE A 58 -0.83 21.92 -0.70
N GLY A 59 0.29 22.62 -0.80
CA GLY A 59 1.49 22.13 -1.48
C GLY A 59 2.13 20.94 -0.78
N ALA A 60 2.23 20.97 0.56
CA ALA A 60 2.76 19.88 1.33
C ALA A 60 1.83 18.64 1.23
N PHE A 61 0.52 18.84 1.31
CA PHE A 61 -0.44 17.76 1.13
C PHE A 61 -0.40 17.17 -0.29
N PHE A 62 -0.21 18.02 -1.31
CA PHE A 62 -0.01 17.55 -2.69
C PHE A 62 1.22 16.66 -2.84
N ALA A 63 2.35 17.06 -2.23
CA ALA A 63 3.56 16.23 -2.22
C ALA A 63 3.33 14.87 -1.56
N VAL A 64 2.60 14.80 -0.45
CA VAL A 64 2.21 13.52 0.18
C VAL A 64 1.35 12.69 -0.76
N CYS A 65 0.37 13.28 -1.45
CA CYS A 65 -0.46 12.58 -2.43
C CYS A 65 0.39 11.97 -3.57
N VAL A 66 1.38 12.72 -4.08
CA VAL A 66 2.27 12.23 -5.13
C VAL A 66 3.17 11.09 -4.62
N LEU A 67 3.77 11.23 -3.44
CA LEU A 67 4.64 10.21 -2.86
C LEU A 67 3.89 8.92 -2.52
N THR A 68 2.72 9.04 -1.90
CA THR A 68 1.88 7.87 -1.57
C THR A 68 1.29 7.25 -2.83
N GLY A 69 0.94 8.05 -3.84
CA GLY A 69 0.55 7.58 -5.16
C GLY A 69 1.67 6.80 -5.84
N ALA A 70 2.90 7.33 -5.84
CA ALA A 70 4.05 6.62 -6.38
C ALA A 70 4.26 5.25 -5.68
N ALA A 71 4.14 5.20 -4.35
CA ALA A 71 4.21 3.96 -3.59
C ALA A 71 3.09 2.97 -3.97
N LEU A 72 1.86 3.46 -4.22
CA LEU A 72 0.75 2.64 -4.72
C LEU A 72 1.11 1.95 -6.05
N GLY A 73 1.85 2.62 -6.94
CA GLY A 73 2.31 2.01 -8.19
C GLY A 73 3.11 0.74 -7.97
N ALA A 74 3.95 0.70 -6.94
CA ALA A 74 4.66 -0.51 -6.54
C ALA A 74 3.71 -1.58 -5.96
N ASP A 75 2.75 -1.18 -5.10
CA ASP A 75 1.76 -2.07 -4.51
C ASP A 75 0.85 -2.73 -5.58
N LEU A 76 0.63 -2.08 -6.71
CA LEU A 76 -0.14 -2.62 -7.83
C LEU A 76 0.68 -3.55 -8.74
N ALA A 77 1.97 -3.29 -8.92
CA ALA A 77 2.80 -4.00 -9.90
C ALA A 77 3.60 -5.17 -9.29
N LEU A 78 4.20 -4.98 -8.11
CA LEU A 78 5.16 -5.94 -7.56
C LEU A 78 4.51 -7.18 -6.91
N PRO A 79 3.45 -7.08 -6.07
CA PRO A 79 2.85 -8.25 -5.46
C PRO A 79 2.30 -9.27 -6.46
N PRO A 80 1.56 -8.87 -7.51
CA PRO A 80 1.12 -9.81 -8.55
C PRO A 80 2.30 -10.46 -9.29
N SER A 81 3.38 -9.70 -9.52
CA SER A 81 4.60 -10.23 -10.15
C SER A 81 5.32 -11.24 -9.26
N ILE A 82 5.40 -11.00 -7.94
CA ILE A 82 5.94 -11.96 -6.97
C ILE A 82 5.06 -13.21 -6.91
N GLN A 83 3.72 -13.04 -6.96
CA GLN A 83 2.79 -14.16 -6.97
C GLN A 83 2.98 -15.05 -8.21
N ALA A 84 3.25 -14.45 -9.38
CA ALA A 84 3.55 -15.21 -10.59
C ALA A 84 4.83 -16.06 -10.41
N ASP A 85 5.90 -15.49 -9.82
CA ASP A 85 7.14 -16.23 -9.54
C ASP A 85 6.89 -17.41 -8.58
N VAL A 86 6.00 -17.24 -7.59
CA VAL A 86 5.62 -18.31 -6.66
C VAL A 86 4.89 -19.44 -7.40
N VAL A 87 4.01 -19.09 -8.36
CA VAL A 87 3.30 -20.07 -9.20
C VAL A 87 4.27 -20.86 -10.07
N ASP A 88 5.23 -20.18 -10.70
CA ASP A 88 6.23 -20.83 -11.54
C ASP A 88 7.14 -21.76 -10.72
N TYR A 89 7.53 -21.32 -9.52
CA TYR A 89 8.30 -22.16 -8.58
C TYR A 89 7.51 -23.39 -8.11
N ASP A 90 6.23 -23.24 -7.79
CA ASP A 90 5.38 -24.36 -7.39
C ASP A 90 5.22 -25.38 -8.53
N ALA A 91 4.99 -24.92 -9.76
CA ALA A 91 4.89 -25.76 -10.94
C ALA A 91 6.20 -26.54 -11.20
N TRP A 92 7.34 -25.88 -11.07
CA TRP A 92 8.65 -26.53 -11.21
C TRP A 92 8.90 -27.60 -10.13
N LYS A 93 8.53 -27.32 -8.89
CA LYS A 93 8.78 -28.22 -7.75
C LYS A 93 7.82 -29.39 -7.67
N GLN A 94 6.54 -29.17 -7.99
CA GLN A 94 5.48 -30.17 -7.85
C GLN A 94 5.21 -30.94 -9.16
N GLY A 95 5.68 -30.45 -10.29
CA GLY A 95 5.38 -31.03 -11.61
C GLY A 95 3.96 -30.83 -12.09
N GLU A 96 3.14 -30.07 -11.36
CA GLU A 96 1.73 -29.82 -11.68
C GLU A 96 1.44 -28.31 -11.69
N ALA A 97 0.66 -27.86 -12.67
CA ALA A 97 0.25 -26.46 -12.80
C ALA A 97 -0.95 -26.16 -11.90
N ARG A 98 -0.74 -25.70 -10.68
CA ARG A 98 -1.78 -25.31 -9.71
C ARG A 98 -2.02 -23.80 -9.64
N ALA A 99 -1.70 -23.08 -10.73
CA ALA A 99 -1.80 -21.62 -10.81
C ALA A 99 -3.16 -21.09 -10.35
N GLY A 100 -4.26 -21.71 -10.84
CA GLY A 100 -5.62 -21.30 -10.48
C GLY A 100 -5.90 -21.37 -8.97
N PHE A 101 -5.42 -22.38 -8.29
CA PHE A 101 -5.56 -22.53 -6.84
C PHE A 101 -4.78 -21.45 -6.08
N LEU A 102 -3.52 -21.19 -6.46
CA LEU A 102 -2.67 -20.20 -5.82
C LEU A 102 -3.20 -18.78 -6.01
N PHE A 103 -3.69 -18.43 -7.22
CA PHE A 103 -4.33 -17.13 -7.45
C PHE A 103 -5.69 -17.01 -6.74
N ALA A 104 -6.44 -18.10 -6.58
CA ALA A 104 -7.68 -18.09 -5.79
C ALA A 104 -7.41 -17.81 -4.32
N LEU A 105 -6.40 -18.45 -3.72
CA LEU A 105 -5.98 -18.19 -2.34
C LEU A 105 -5.54 -16.73 -2.14
N TRP A 106 -4.74 -16.19 -3.07
CA TRP A 106 -4.32 -14.79 -3.06
C TRP A 106 -5.52 -13.85 -3.11
N SER A 107 -6.45 -14.09 -4.03
CA SER A 107 -7.66 -13.27 -4.19
C SER A 107 -8.55 -13.34 -2.95
N MET A 108 -8.70 -14.52 -2.36
CA MET A 108 -9.46 -14.71 -1.12
C MET A 108 -8.82 -13.95 0.04
N ALA A 109 -7.51 -14.09 0.23
CA ALA A 109 -6.77 -13.38 1.28
C ALA A 109 -6.89 -11.85 1.12
N THR A 110 -6.76 -11.35 -0.12
CA THR A 110 -6.87 -9.91 -0.42
C THR A 110 -8.27 -9.38 -0.12
N LYS A 111 -9.32 -10.09 -0.55
CA LYS A 111 -10.71 -9.71 -0.29
C LYS A 111 -11.06 -9.77 1.20
N PHE A 112 -10.55 -10.78 1.90
CA PHE A 112 -10.73 -10.92 3.34
C PHE A 112 -10.07 -9.78 4.10
N ALA A 113 -8.83 -9.42 3.72
CA ALA A 113 -8.12 -8.26 4.30
C ALA A 113 -8.87 -6.94 4.06
N GLN A 114 -9.43 -6.74 2.84
CA GLN A 114 -10.26 -5.57 2.53
C GLN A 114 -11.54 -5.54 3.37
N ALA A 115 -12.23 -6.67 3.53
CA ALA A 115 -13.43 -6.77 4.36
C ALA A 115 -13.12 -6.46 5.83
N LEU A 116 -12.02 -6.99 6.37
CA LEU A 116 -11.56 -6.69 7.73
C LEU A 116 -11.20 -5.21 7.90
N ALA A 117 -10.52 -4.62 6.92
CA ALA A 117 -10.15 -3.20 6.97
C ALA A 117 -11.38 -2.29 7.08
N VAL A 118 -12.44 -2.56 6.30
CA VAL A 118 -13.70 -1.81 6.37
C VAL A 118 -14.49 -2.17 7.61
N GLY A 119 -14.62 -3.47 7.92
CA GLY A 119 -15.43 -3.99 9.04
C GLY A 119 -14.89 -3.61 10.42
N ILE A 120 -13.58 -3.37 10.54
CA ILE A 120 -12.94 -2.92 11.79
C ILE A 120 -12.70 -1.42 11.75
N GLY A 121 -12.24 -0.88 10.64
CA GLY A 121 -11.84 0.52 10.50
C GLY A 121 -12.99 1.49 10.76
N LEU A 122 -14.14 1.29 10.13
CA LEU A 122 -15.29 2.19 10.27
C LEU A 122 -15.87 2.19 11.70
N PRO A 123 -16.14 1.04 12.35
CA PRO A 123 -16.59 1.01 13.73
C PRO A 123 -15.58 1.63 14.70
N LEU A 124 -14.29 1.40 14.45
CA LEU A 124 -13.21 1.94 15.30
C LEU A 124 -13.16 3.48 15.21
N VAL A 125 -13.30 4.05 14.01
CA VAL A 125 -13.37 5.50 13.81
C VAL A 125 -14.58 6.09 14.53
N ALA A 126 -15.75 5.45 14.42
CA ALA A 126 -16.97 5.86 15.09
C ALA A 126 -16.85 5.76 16.63
N ALA A 127 -16.27 4.66 17.15
CA ALA A 127 -16.03 4.46 18.58
C ALA A 127 -15.08 5.50 19.20
N LEU A 128 -14.16 6.04 18.38
CA LEU A 128 -13.24 7.12 18.79
C LEU A 128 -13.86 8.54 18.66
N GLY A 129 -15.16 8.62 18.41
CA GLY A 129 -15.93 9.88 18.43
C GLY A 129 -15.89 10.67 17.13
N PHE A 130 -15.57 10.05 16.01
CA PHE A 130 -15.72 10.68 14.71
C PHE A 130 -17.18 10.59 14.23
N ASP A 131 -17.81 11.74 14.08
CA ASP A 131 -19.11 11.89 13.45
C ASP A 131 -18.96 12.66 12.13
N PRO A 132 -19.33 12.05 10.98
CA PRO A 132 -19.29 12.73 9.68
C PRO A 132 -20.18 13.99 9.61
N ALA A 133 -21.25 14.04 10.42
CA ALA A 133 -22.17 15.16 10.46
C ALA A 133 -21.65 16.33 11.33
N GLN A 134 -20.78 16.04 12.31
CA GLN A 134 -20.22 17.04 13.22
C GLN A 134 -18.70 16.81 13.36
N VAL A 135 -17.95 17.51 12.54
CA VAL A 135 -16.48 17.40 12.55
C VAL A 135 -15.90 18.13 13.74
N THR A 136 -15.68 17.40 14.84
CA THR A 136 -15.06 17.92 16.07
C THR A 136 -13.55 17.72 16.07
N ALA A 137 -12.81 18.52 16.86
CA ALA A 137 -11.34 18.35 16.97
C ALA A 137 -10.91 16.95 17.46
N PRO A 138 -11.57 16.32 18.46
CA PRO A 138 -11.28 14.93 18.83
C PRO A 138 -11.57 13.94 17.68
N GLY A 139 -12.65 14.14 16.92
CA GLY A 139 -12.99 13.30 15.79
C GLY A 139 -11.98 13.42 14.63
N GLN A 140 -11.47 14.63 14.37
CA GLN A 140 -10.39 14.82 13.40
C GLN A 140 -9.10 14.12 13.82
N PHE A 141 -8.76 14.17 15.09
CA PHE A 141 -7.60 13.47 15.64
C PHE A 141 -7.76 11.96 15.49
N ALA A 142 -8.92 11.40 15.86
CA ALA A 142 -9.25 10.00 15.70
C ALA A 142 -9.11 9.54 14.23
N LEU A 143 -9.65 10.34 13.32
CA LEU A 143 -9.52 10.09 11.88
C LEU A 143 -8.03 10.06 11.44
N THR A 144 -7.25 11.03 11.87
CA THR A 144 -5.82 11.12 11.54
C THR A 144 -5.05 9.91 12.09
N VAL A 145 -5.31 9.49 13.31
CA VAL A 145 -4.68 8.30 13.92
C VAL A 145 -5.00 7.06 13.11
N ILE A 146 -6.25 6.82 12.77
CA ILE A 146 -6.67 5.60 12.06
C ILE A 146 -6.18 5.61 10.61
N TYR A 147 -6.29 6.74 9.91
CA TYR A 147 -5.91 6.80 8.49
C TYR A 147 -4.41 6.96 8.24
N ALA A 148 -3.67 7.58 9.16
CA ALA A 148 -2.23 7.76 9.00
C ALA A 148 -1.41 6.69 9.76
N TRP A 149 -1.68 6.49 11.05
CA TRP A 149 -0.83 5.65 11.89
C TRP A 149 -1.16 4.15 11.80
N PHE A 150 -2.44 3.80 11.67
CA PHE A 150 -2.84 2.41 11.59
C PHE A 150 -2.24 1.69 10.35
N PRO A 151 -2.28 2.27 9.13
CA PRO A 151 -1.58 1.70 7.98
C PRO A 151 -0.06 1.61 8.16
N ILE A 152 0.56 2.55 8.88
CA ILE A 152 2.00 2.51 9.16
C ILE A 152 2.37 1.24 9.94
N VAL A 153 1.63 0.91 11.00
CA VAL A 153 1.89 -0.28 11.81
C VAL A 153 1.86 -1.54 10.95
N PHE A 154 0.82 -1.71 10.11
CA PHE A 154 0.72 -2.86 9.22
C PHE A 154 1.81 -2.89 8.16
N LYS A 155 2.17 -1.75 7.59
CA LYS A 155 3.27 -1.68 6.61
C LYS A 155 4.63 -2.01 7.26
N VAL A 156 4.88 -1.57 8.49
CA VAL A 156 6.10 -1.94 9.22
C VAL A 156 6.18 -3.45 9.44
N ILE A 157 5.08 -4.07 9.88
CA ILE A 157 4.99 -5.53 10.05
C ILE A 157 5.22 -6.22 8.69
N ALA A 158 4.56 -5.75 7.64
CA ALA A 158 4.72 -6.31 6.29
C ALA A 158 6.17 -6.20 5.79
N VAL A 159 6.83 -5.05 5.98
CA VAL A 159 8.25 -4.88 5.64
C VAL A 159 9.11 -5.87 6.41
N ALA A 160 8.90 -6.03 7.72
CA ALA A 160 9.68 -6.96 8.53
C ALA A 160 9.53 -8.42 8.07
N LEU A 161 8.32 -8.82 7.65
CA LEU A 161 8.05 -10.17 7.14
C LEU A 161 8.62 -10.39 5.73
N VAL A 162 8.50 -9.41 4.84
CA VAL A 162 8.86 -9.54 3.42
C VAL A 162 10.34 -9.30 3.19
N TRP A 163 11.02 -8.53 4.04
CA TRP A 163 12.42 -8.17 3.85
C TRP A 163 13.36 -9.36 3.67
N ASN A 164 13.12 -10.43 4.43
CA ASN A 164 13.92 -11.65 4.40
C ASN A 164 13.34 -12.74 3.48
N PHE A 165 12.38 -12.40 2.64
CA PHE A 165 11.79 -13.36 1.71
C PHE A 165 12.83 -13.84 0.70
N THR A 166 13.02 -15.15 0.57
CA THR A 166 14.17 -15.76 -0.11
C THR A 166 13.90 -16.24 -1.54
N LEU A 167 12.66 -16.19 -2.01
CA LEU A 167 12.31 -16.49 -3.41
C LEU A 167 12.67 -15.30 -4.28
N ASP A 168 13.82 -15.41 -4.98
CA ASP A 168 14.28 -14.41 -5.95
C ASP A 168 14.41 -15.10 -7.32
N GLU A 169 14.13 -14.37 -8.40
CA GLU A 169 14.26 -14.86 -9.80
C GLU A 169 15.62 -15.51 -10.08
N ARG A 170 16.67 -15.08 -9.38
CA ARG A 170 18.03 -15.62 -9.50
C ARG A 170 18.19 -17.06 -9.01
N ARG A 171 17.21 -17.60 -8.29
CA ARG A 171 17.21 -18.99 -7.82
C ARG A 171 16.31 -19.90 -8.66
N LEU A 172 15.58 -19.32 -9.62
CA LEU A 172 14.73 -20.04 -10.56
C LEU A 172 15.44 -20.31 -11.89
N LEU A 173 16.56 -19.61 -12.16
CA LEU A 173 17.48 -19.83 -13.29
C LEU A 173 18.67 -20.72 -12.87
#